data_131dc5f0decd9ddcc84619d72961f4d8
#
_entry.id   131dc5f0decd9ddcc84619d72961f4d8
#
_cell.length_a   1.000
_cell.length_b   1.000
_cell.length_c   1.000
_cell.angle_alpha   90.00
_cell.angle_beta   90.00
_cell.angle_gamma   90.00
#
_symmetry.space_group_name_H-M   'P 1'
#
loop_
_entity.id
_entity.type
_entity.pdbx_description
1 polymer ?
#
loop_
_entity_poly.entity_id
_entity_poly.type
_entity_poly.pdbx_seq_one_letter_code
_entity_poly.pdbx_strand_id
1 'polypeptide(L)' 'MKNRIRVLRAERRWSQADLGERVGVSRQAINAVETSKHDPSLSLAFKIAEAF' A
#
# COMPACT_ATOMS: atom_id res chain seq x y z
N MET A 1 -5.13 5.88 -10.62
CA MET A 1 -5.07 4.45 -10.36
C MET A 1 -6.12 4.04 -9.35
N LYS A 2 -6.82 2.98 -9.61
CA LYS A 2 -7.85 2.53 -8.68
C LYS A 2 -7.22 1.86 -7.47
N ASN A 3 -7.90 1.96 -6.36
CA ASN A 3 -7.42 1.52 -5.06
C ASN A 3 -7.52 0.01 -4.87
N ARG A 4 -6.85 -0.72 -5.75
CA ARG A 4 -6.80 -2.16 -5.62
C ARG A 4 -6.05 -2.58 -4.36
N ILE A 5 -5.08 -1.77 -3.96
CA ILE A 5 -4.34 -2.00 -2.73
C ILE A 5 -5.28 -2.05 -1.53
N ARG A 6 -6.24 -1.13 -1.49
CA ARG A 6 -7.21 -1.09 -0.42
C ARG A 6 -8.05 -2.38 -0.37
N VAL A 7 -8.45 -2.87 -1.54
CA VAL A 7 -9.23 -4.10 -1.63
C VAL A 7 -8.40 -5.30 -1.18
N LEU A 8 -7.17 -5.40 -1.66
CA LEU A 8 -6.27 -6.49 -1.28
C LEU A 8 -5.97 -6.47 0.20
N ARG A 9 -5.76 -5.29 0.74
CA ARG A 9 -5.52 -5.11 2.16
C ARG A 9 -6.72 -5.56 2.99
N ALA A 10 -7.92 -5.17 2.56
CA ALA A 10 -9.14 -5.55 3.25
C ALA A 10 -9.34 -7.06 3.24
N GLU A 11 -9.01 -7.72 2.14
CA GLU A 11 -9.11 -9.18 2.05
C GLU A 11 -8.23 -9.88 3.08
N ARG A 12 -7.11 -9.25 3.43
CA ARG A 12 -6.19 -9.82 4.43
C ARG A 12 -6.40 -9.25 5.82
N ARG A 13 -7.37 -8.35 5.97
CA ARG A 13 -7.67 -7.68 7.23
C ARG A 13 -6.48 -6.90 7.76
N TRP A 14 -5.71 -6.32 6.86
CA TRP A 14 -4.58 -5.47 7.22
C TRP A 14 -5.03 -4.02 7.28
N SER A 15 -4.58 -3.29 8.32
CA SER A 15 -4.70 -1.85 8.34
C SER A 15 -3.65 -1.23 7.43
N GLN A 16 -3.76 0.08 7.19
CA GLN A 16 -2.72 0.79 6.45
C GLN A 16 -1.37 0.68 7.16
N ALA A 17 -1.40 0.75 8.49
CA ALA A 17 -0.18 0.62 9.28
C ALA A 17 0.42 -0.78 9.12
N ASP A 18 -0.43 -1.82 9.09
CA ASP A 18 0.04 -3.18 8.89
C ASP A 18 0.74 -3.33 7.55
N LEU A 19 0.13 -2.80 6.50
CA LEU A 19 0.74 -2.87 5.17
C LEU A 19 2.04 -2.08 5.11
N GLY A 20 2.03 -0.87 5.67
CA GLY A 20 3.24 -0.04 5.72
C GLY A 20 4.39 -0.76 6.38
N GLU A 21 4.12 -1.43 7.48
CA GLU A 21 5.14 -2.19 8.20
C GLU A 21 5.69 -3.33 7.34
N ARG A 22 4.82 -4.01 6.60
CA ARG A 22 5.24 -5.12 5.76
C ARG A 22 6.11 -4.69 4.59
N VAL A 23 5.86 -3.50 4.06
CA VAL A 23 6.65 -2.99 2.93
C VAL A 23 7.75 -2.02 3.35
N GLY A 24 7.82 -1.71 4.65
CA GLY A 24 8.89 -0.87 5.16
C GLY A 24 8.69 0.63 4.92
N VAL A 25 7.44 1.07 4.84
CA VAL A 25 7.13 2.49 4.67
C VAL A 25 6.10 2.92 5.70
N SER A 26 5.91 4.23 5.83
CA SER A 26 4.96 4.75 6.79
C SER A 26 3.52 4.52 6.36
N ARG A 27 2.61 4.56 7.34
CA ARG A 27 1.19 4.50 7.05
C ARG A 27 0.77 5.65 6.13
N GLN A 28 1.37 6.82 6.32
CA GLN A 28 1.06 7.98 5.49
C GLN A 28 1.40 7.75 4.03
N ALA A 29 2.51 7.04 3.77
CA ALA A 29 2.88 6.70 2.40
C ALA A 29 1.85 5.76 1.78
N ILE A 30 1.37 4.79 2.53
CA ILE A 30 0.32 3.88 2.05
C ILE A 30 -0.97 4.66 1.77
N ASN A 31 -1.34 5.54 2.68
CA ASN A 31 -2.54 6.36 2.49
C ASN A 31 -2.45 7.21 1.22
N ALA A 32 -1.30 7.82 0.98
CA ALA A 32 -1.11 8.65 -0.20
C ALA A 32 -1.26 7.84 -1.49
N VAL A 33 -0.76 6.62 -1.50
CA VAL A 33 -0.91 5.73 -2.66
C VAL A 33 -2.38 5.31 -2.83
N GLU A 34 -3.04 4.95 -1.73
CA GLU A 34 -4.43 4.50 -1.79
C GLU A 34 -5.39 5.60 -2.24
N THR A 35 -5.09 6.83 -1.90
CA THR A 35 -5.94 7.96 -2.28
C THR A 35 -5.54 8.57 -3.62
N SER A 36 -4.54 8.02 -4.28
CA SER A 36 -4.03 8.49 -5.56
C SER A 36 -3.49 9.91 -5.52
N LYS A 37 -3.13 10.39 -4.33
CA LYS A 37 -2.50 11.70 -4.19
C LYS A 37 -1.05 11.69 -4.64
N HIS A 38 -0.47 10.50 -4.72
CA HIS A 38 0.93 10.36 -5.03
C HIS A 38 1.15 9.00 -5.70
N ASP A 39 1.80 9.02 -6.85
CA ASP A 39 2.12 7.76 -7.52
C ASP A 39 3.26 7.05 -6.78
N PRO A 40 3.15 5.74 -6.56
CA PRO A 40 4.24 5.02 -5.93
C PRO A 40 5.45 4.97 -6.85
N SER A 41 6.63 4.98 -6.24
CA SER A 41 7.84 4.70 -7.00
C SER A 41 7.79 3.25 -7.47
N LEU A 42 8.59 2.94 -8.48
CA LEU A 42 8.63 1.57 -9.01
C LEU A 42 9.06 0.58 -7.92
N SER A 43 10.05 0.95 -7.10
CA SER A 43 10.49 0.05 -6.04
C SER A 43 9.42 -0.15 -4.98
N LEU A 44 8.64 0.87 -4.66
CA LEU A 44 7.55 0.73 -3.72
C LEU A 44 6.44 -0.15 -4.30
N ALA A 45 6.15 0.03 -5.58
CA ALA A 45 5.15 -0.80 -6.25
C ALA A 45 5.53 -2.28 -6.20
N PHE A 46 6.80 -2.60 -6.44
CA PHE A 46 7.28 -3.97 -6.32
C PHE A 46 7.17 -4.51 -4.90
N LYS A 47 7.51 -3.69 -3.91
CA LYS A 47 7.40 -4.11 -2.52
C LYS A 47 5.96 -4.40 -2.12
N ILE A 48 5.03 -3.58 -2.58
CA ILE A 48 3.62 -3.80 -2.32
C ILE A 48 3.16 -5.10 -2.99
N ALA A 49 3.57 -5.33 -4.23
CA ALA A 49 3.21 -6.54 -4.94
C ALA A 49 3.75 -7.79 -4.21
N GLU A 50 4.95 -7.71 -3.67
CA GLU A 50 5.52 -8.84 -2.94
C GLU A 50 4.83 -9.10 -1.60
N ALA A 51 4.22 -8.07 -1.01
CA ALA A 51 3.52 -8.22 0.26
C ALA A 51 2.22 -9.00 0.10
N PHE A 52 1.67 -9.00 -1.08
CA PHE A 52 0.48 -9.74 -1.43
C PHE A 52 0.83 -10.95 -2.29
#